data_e03ab35fbb139bebdf7e80eb4934bf32
#
_entry.id   e03ab35fbb139bebdf7e80eb4934bf32
#
_cell.length_a   1.000
_cell.length_b   1.000
_cell.length_c   1.000
_cell.angle_alpha   90.00
_cell.angle_beta   90.00
_cell.angle_gamma   90.00
#
_symmetry.space_group_name_H-M   'P 1'
#
loop_
_entity.id
_entity.type
_entity.pdbx_description
1 polymer ?
#
loop_
_entity_poly.entity_id
_entity_poly.type
_entity_poly.pdbx_seq_one_letter_code
_entity_poly.pdbx_strand_id
1 'polypeptide(L)'
;VNEGTISLPGMDFAEQGSPRDTLSLNITRDLCYECSDDVIVAVRTSLSHSPREIILDLGDVTTVDSSGLRALLLSRSMCEAAGVGFKLAQVSDCVARIMQMSGLEHTFGLHIDPNIAERKTRPSFCRGPVPWKTYEHVATSNPELISVLRERICDAAGEVGVDEEILCDIKIAVGEALTNAYRHGSPKKGVNKIRVRCMTCPTALVVEIEDEGLPFDPNATLEPDPKKMRDHGMGLYLMRQAMDVVEFHNRCPGNRVRMIKWLPSAAPRPASRTRKTARMRVYN
;
A
#
# COMPACT_ATOMS: atom_id res chain seq x y z
N VAL A 1 5.69 30.23 -23.92
CA VAL A 1 5.85 28.94 -23.22
C VAL A 1 5.09 29.07 -21.93
N ASN A 2 3.84 28.65 -21.91
CA ASN A 2 3.03 28.59 -20.70
C ASN A 2 3.15 27.15 -20.16
N GLU A 3 3.88 26.97 -19.08
CA GLU A 3 3.81 25.78 -18.25
C GLU A 3 2.50 25.83 -17.47
N GLY A 4 1.50 25.14 -17.96
CA GLY A 4 0.23 24.97 -17.26
C GLY A 4 0.38 23.91 -16.18
N THR A 5 0.78 24.29 -14.99
CA THR A 5 0.78 23.39 -13.83
C THR A 5 -0.66 23.26 -13.32
N ILE A 6 -1.27 22.08 -13.49
CA ILE A 6 -2.54 21.76 -12.84
C ILE A 6 -2.16 21.31 -11.42
N SER A 7 -2.35 22.18 -10.42
CA SER A 7 -2.10 21.85 -9.02
C SER A 7 -3.42 21.44 -8.36
N LEU A 8 -3.53 20.18 -7.97
CA LEU A 8 -4.52 19.70 -7.03
C LEU A 8 -3.85 19.53 -5.65
N PRO A 9 -4.53 19.68 -4.52
CA PRO A 9 -3.93 19.54 -3.20
C PRO A 9 -3.25 18.17 -3.03
N GLY A 10 -1.91 18.15 -2.99
CA GLY A 10 -1.10 16.94 -2.79
C GLY A 10 -0.68 16.19 -4.05
N MET A 11 -0.80 16.80 -5.22
CA MET A 11 -0.28 16.28 -6.48
C MET A 11 0.36 17.42 -7.28
N ASP A 12 1.65 17.28 -7.58
CA ASP A 12 2.34 18.15 -8.52
C ASP A 12 2.28 17.51 -9.89
N PHE A 13 1.62 18.19 -10.82
CA PHE A 13 1.56 17.78 -12.21
C PHE A 13 2.59 18.58 -13.00
N ALA A 14 3.68 17.95 -13.39
CA ALA A 14 4.61 18.52 -14.33
C ALA A 14 4.21 18.13 -15.76
N GLU A 15 3.69 19.06 -16.53
CA GLU A 15 3.60 18.90 -17.99
C GLU A 15 5.01 18.90 -18.58
N GLN A 16 5.57 17.73 -18.83
CA GLN A 16 6.77 17.56 -19.63
C GLN A 16 6.35 17.08 -21.02
N GLY A 17 6.31 17.97 -21.98
CA GLY A 17 6.08 17.61 -23.37
C GLY A 17 5.48 18.73 -24.20
N SER A 18 5.50 18.57 -25.51
CA SER A 18 4.73 19.42 -26.43
C SER A 18 3.24 19.21 -26.15
N PRO A 19 2.38 20.28 -26.11
CA PRO A 19 0.99 20.22 -25.64
C PRO A 19 0.06 19.29 -26.42
N ARG A 20 0.53 18.51 -27.36
CA ARG A 20 -0.27 17.64 -28.23
C ARG A 20 0.10 16.17 -28.22
N ASP A 21 1.21 15.75 -27.54
CA ASP A 21 1.67 14.38 -27.72
C ASP A 21 1.60 13.51 -26.46
N THR A 22 2.25 13.86 -25.39
CA THR A 22 2.31 13.03 -24.16
C THR A 22 2.18 13.91 -22.92
N LEU A 23 1.30 13.54 -21.99
CA LEU A 23 1.19 14.18 -20.69
C LEU A 23 1.72 13.24 -19.61
N SER A 24 2.64 13.73 -18.80
CA SER A 24 3.15 13.03 -17.62
C SER A 24 2.54 13.63 -16.37
N LEU A 25 1.93 12.78 -15.55
CA LEU A 25 1.34 13.12 -14.26
C LEU A 25 2.17 12.46 -13.17
N ASN A 26 2.85 13.25 -12.36
CA ASN A 26 3.66 12.76 -11.24
C ASN A 26 2.78 12.60 -10.00
N ILE A 27 2.76 11.39 -9.42
CA ILE A 27 2.05 11.07 -8.18
C ILE A 27 3.05 11.15 -7.03
N THR A 28 2.94 12.16 -6.20
CA THR A 28 3.89 12.44 -5.10
C THR A 28 3.47 11.85 -3.75
N ARG A 29 2.40 11.06 -3.72
CA ARG A 29 1.84 10.44 -2.52
C ARG A 29 1.46 8.99 -2.78
N ASP A 30 1.37 8.21 -1.70
CA ASP A 30 0.84 6.84 -1.76
C ASP A 30 -0.57 6.80 -2.35
N LEU A 31 -0.79 5.85 -3.25
CA LEU A 31 -2.09 5.63 -3.90
C LEU A 31 -3.02 4.83 -2.99
N CYS A 32 -3.66 5.50 -2.06
CA CYS A 32 -4.59 4.93 -1.11
C CYS A 32 -5.96 5.60 -1.17
N TYR A 33 -6.86 5.14 -0.33
CA TYR A 33 -8.24 5.64 -0.25
C TYR A 33 -8.33 7.17 -0.24
N GLU A 34 -7.39 7.85 0.41
CA GLU A 34 -7.42 9.32 0.59
C GLU A 34 -7.18 10.09 -0.70
N CYS A 35 -6.41 9.54 -1.64
CA CYS A 35 -6.02 10.25 -2.87
C CYS A 35 -6.47 9.55 -4.18
N SER A 36 -7.15 8.41 -4.09
CA SER A 36 -7.57 7.65 -5.26
C SER A 36 -8.50 8.44 -6.19
N ASP A 37 -9.40 9.24 -5.64
CA ASP A 37 -10.33 10.05 -6.45
C ASP A 37 -9.62 11.23 -7.13
N ASP A 38 -8.57 11.79 -6.52
CA ASP A 38 -7.77 12.88 -7.10
C ASP A 38 -7.07 12.42 -8.39
N VAL A 39 -6.54 11.19 -8.40
CA VAL A 39 -5.93 10.61 -9.61
C VAL A 39 -6.94 10.48 -10.74
N ILE A 40 -8.16 10.02 -10.44
CA ILE A 40 -9.23 9.89 -11.43
C ILE A 40 -9.60 11.26 -12.00
N VAL A 41 -9.72 12.29 -11.13
CA VAL A 41 -10.01 13.67 -11.53
C VAL A 41 -8.87 14.22 -12.40
N ALA A 42 -7.62 14.01 -12.02
CA ALA A 42 -6.45 14.46 -12.77
C ALA A 42 -6.42 13.88 -14.19
N VAL A 43 -6.57 12.55 -14.30
CA VAL A 43 -6.61 11.88 -15.62
C VAL A 43 -7.78 12.38 -16.46
N ARG A 44 -8.98 12.55 -15.87
CA ARG A 44 -10.13 13.09 -16.58
C ARG A 44 -9.88 14.50 -17.11
N THR A 45 -9.26 15.36 -16.29
CA THR A 45 -8.89 16.72 -16.70
C THR A 45 -7.87 16.69 -17.82
N SER A 46 -6.85 15.83 -17.73
CA SER A 46 -5.84 15.66 -18.77
C SER A 46 -6.44 15.20 -20.11
N LEU A 47 -7.44 14.34 -20.09
CA LEU A 47 -8.12 13.89 -21.30
C LEU A 47 -8.83 15.03 -22.06
N SER A 48 -9.23 16.13 -21.38
CA SER A 48 -9.82 17.30 -22.04
C SER A 48 -8.85 18.03 -22.99
N HIS A 49 -7.55 17.82 -22.83
CA HIS A 49 -6.50 18.38 -23.70
C HIS A 49 -6.21 17.50 -24.93
N SER A 50 -6.93 16.36 -25.07
CA SER A 50 -6.78 15.41 -26.18
C SER A 50 -5.32 14.96 -26.42
N PRO A 51 -4.59 14.48 -25.38
CA PRO A 51 -3.24 13.98 -25.55
C PRO A 51 -3.26 12.66 -26.35
N ARG A 52 -2.11 12.28 -26.92
CA ARG A 52 -1.95 10.95 -27.53
C ARG A 52 -1.72 9.87 -26.48
N GLU A 53 -1.03 10.23 -25.37
CA GLU A 53 -0.67 9.32 -24.31
C GLU A 53 -0.66 10.06 -22.96
N ILE A 54 -1.12 9.39 -21.91
CA ILE A 54 -0.97 9.80 -20.51
C ILE A 54 -0.04 8.82 -19.80
N ILE A 55 0.98 9.34 -19.14
CA ILE A 55 1.91 8.57 -18.31
C ILE A 55 1.67 8.96 -16.86
N LEU A 56 1.37 7.98 -15.99
CA LEU A 56 1.41 8.19 -14.54
C LEU A 56 2.77 7.78 -14.02
N ASP A 57 3.51 8.74 -13.49
CA ASP A 57 4.78 8.51 -12.83
C ASP A 57 4.53 8.16 -11.36
N LEU A 58 4.96 6.97 -10.95
CA LEU A 58 4.78 6.42 -9.61
C LEU A 58 6.09 6.38 -8.81
N GLY A 59 7.12 7.18 -9.21
CA GLY A 59 8.44 7.16 -8.59
C GLY A 59 8.44 7.46 -7.10
N ASP A 60 7.54 8.33 -6.65
CA ASP A 60 7.38 8.70 -5.24
C ASP A 60 6.32 7.85 -4.51
N VAL A 61 5.64 6.93 -5.21
CA VAL A 61 4.61 6.06 -4.62
C VAL A 61 5.27 4.87 -3.96
N THR A 62 5.14 4.78 -2.65
CA THR A 62 5.72 3.66 -1.88
C THR A 62 4.73 2.51 -1.66
N THR A 63 3.42 2.77 -1.75
CA THR A 63 2.39 1.74 -1.62
C THR A 63 1.11 2.11 -2.36
N VAL A 64 0.33 1.09 -2.70
CA VAL A 64 -0.99 1.20 -3.34
C VAL A 64 -1.95 0.30 -2.59
N ASP A 65 -3.13 0.79 -2.21
CA ASP A 65 -4.20 -0.04 -1.67
C ASP A 65 -5.23 -0.40 -2.76
N SER A 66 -6.26 -1.15 -2.40
CA SER A 66 -7.33 -1.55 -3.33
C SER A 66 -8.04 -0.35 -3.97
N SER A 67 -8.15 0.78 -3.27
CA SER A 67 -8.73 2.01 -3.82
C SER A 67 -7.81 2.63 -4.86
N GLY A 68 -6.50 2.65 -4.60
CA GLY A 68 -5.49 3.08 -5.56
C GLY A 68 -5.44 2.19 -6.80
N LEU A 69 -5.47 0.86 -6.64
CA LEU A 69 -5.56 -0.08 -7.78
C LEU A 69 -6.80 0.18 -8.63
N ARG A 70 -7.94 0.42 -7.98
CA ARG A 70 -9.18 0.79 -8.67
C ARG A 70 -9.02 2.11 -9.46
N ALA A 71 -8.38 3.11 -8.86
CA ALA A 71 -8.13 4.39 -9.54
C ALA A 71 -7.27 4.22 -10.79
N LEU A 72 -6.22 3.40 -10.73
CA LEU A 72 -5.37 3.08 -11.89
C LEU A 72 -6.15 2.37 -12.99
N LEU A 73 -6.96 1.37 -12.64
CA LEU A 73 -7.81 0.64 -13.60
C LEU A 73 -8.84 1.56 -14.28
N LEU A 74 -9.52 2.41 -13.50
CA LEU A 74 -10.48 3.39 -14.05
C LEU A 74 -9.78 4.40 -14.94
N SER A 75 -8.61 4.92 -14.55
CA SER A 75 -7.82 5.85 -15.35
C SER A 75 -7.45 5.25 -16.70
N ARG A 76 -6.97 4.00 -16.70
CA ARG A 76 -6.69 3.26 -17.93
C ARG A 76 -7.95 3.11 -18.78
N SER A 77 -9.07 2.65 -18.21
CA SER A 77 -10.33 2.46 -18.93
C SER A 77 -10.84 3.75 -19.56
N MET A 78 -10.71 4.89 -18.87
CA MET A 78 -11.07 6.21 -19.40
C MET A 78 -10.19 6.61 -20.59
N CYS A 79 -8.88 6.36 -20.52
CA CYS A 79 -7.95 6.60 -21.61
C CYS A 79 -8.26 5.72 -22.82
N GLU A 80 -8.48 4.42 -22.60
CA GLU A 80 -8.88 3.47 -23.66
C GLU A 80 -10.17 3.90 -24.36
N ALA A 81 -11.20 4.32 -23.61
CA ALA A 81 -12.45 4.81 -24.14
C ALA A 81 -12.29 6.11 -24.98
N ALA A 82 -11.29 6.93 -24.65
CA ALA A 82 -10.95 8.15 -25.37
C ALA A 82 -9.95 7.91 -26.54
N GLY A 83 -9.48 6.69 -26.75
CA GLY A 83 -8.46 6.38 -27.76
C GLY A 83 -7.06 6.94 -27.40
N VAL A 84 -6.78 7.19 -26.14
CA VAL A 84 -5.55 7.74 -25.59
C VAL A 84 -4.70 6.62 -25.00
N GLY A 85 -3.38 6.62 -25.26
CA GLY A 85 -2.44 5.70 -24.63
C GLY A 85 -2.37 5.92 -23.12
N PHE A 86 -2.16 4.84 -22.36
CA PHE A 86 -1.98 4.92 -20.89
C PHE A 86 -0.82 4.05 -20.44
N LYS A 87 0.11 4.63 -19.68
CA LYS A 87 1.28 3.93 -19.15
C LYS A 87 1.56 4.30 -17.70
N LEU A 88 2.18 3.36 -16.97
CA LEU A 88 2.79 3.60 -15.66
C LEU A 88 4.30 3.73 -15.84
N ALA A 89 4.92 4.70 -15.19
CA ALA A 89 6.35 4.91 -15.18
C ALA A 89 6.90 4.84 -13.75
N GLN A 90 8.18 4.53 -13.60
CA GLN A 90 8.93 4.50 -12.34
C GLN A 90 8.24 3.68 -11.23
N VAL A 91 7.68 2.52 -11.60
CA VAL A 91 6.99 1.63 -10.65
C VAL A 91 7.98 1.06 -9.65
N SER A 92 7.82 1.37 -8.35
CA SER A 92 8.65 0.83 -7.28
C SER A 92 8.43 -0.68 -7.08
N ASP A 93 9.39 -1.37 -6.46
CA ASP A 93 9.27 -2.82 -6.20
C ASP A 93 8.04 -3.17 -5.35
N CYS A 94 7.68 -2.30 -4.40
CA CYS A 94 6.48 -2.48 -3.59
C CYS A 94 5.20 -2.38 -4.43
N VAL A 95 5.11 -1.39 -5.32
CA VAL A 95 3.97 -1.24 -6.23
C VAL A 95 3.91 -2.40 -7.24
N ALA A 96 5.07 -2.81 -7.79
CA ALA A 96 5.17 -3.96 -8.67
C ALA A 96 4.67 -5.24 -7.99
N ARG A 97 5.05 -5.46 -6.72
CA ARG A 97 4.59 -6.58 -5.91
C ARG A 97 3.06 -6.58 -5.71
N ILE A 98 2.47 -5.42 -5.42
CA ILE A 98 1.01 -5.29 -5.30
C ILE A 98 0.32 -5.63 -6.62
N MET A 99 0.84 -5.13 -7.74
CA MET A 99 0.31 -5.44 -9.07
C MET A 99 0.35 -6.94 -9.36
N GLN A 100 1.47 -7.61 -9.01
CA GLN A 100 1.61 -9.05 -9.15
C GLN A 100 0.65 -9.82 -8.24
N MET A 101 0.55 -9.46 -6.96
CA MET A 101 -0.38 -10.08 -6.01
C MET A 101 -1.83 -9.95 -6.45
N SER A 102 -2.19 -8.83 -7.09
CA SER A 102 -3.53 -8.58 -7.62
C SER A 102 -3.77 -9.15 -9.02
N GLY A 103 -2.74 -9.73 -9.67
CA GLY A 103 -2.83 -10.26 -11.04
C GLY A 103 -2.97 -9.17 -12.11
N LEU A 104 -2.59 -7.93 -11.80
CA LEU A 104 -2.74 -6.77 -12.68
C LEU A 104 -1.47 -6.40 -13.45
N GLU A 105 -0.36 -7.08 -13.23
CA GLU A 105 0.94 -6.82 -13.87
C GLU A 105 0.83 -6.83 -15.40
N HIS A 106 0.13 -7.81 -15.96
CA HIS A 106 -0.10 -7.90 -17.42
C HIS A 106 -1.03 -6.80 -17.93
N THR A 107 -1.99 -6.37 -17.10
CA THR A 107 -2.94 -5.29 -17.45
C THR A 107 -2.19 -3.99 -17.71
N PHE A 108 -1.14 -3.71 -16.95
CA PHE A 108 -0.33 -2.50 -17.10
C PHE A 108 0.97 -2.73 -17.88
N GLY A 109 1.18 -3.90 -18.45
CA GLY A 109 2.37 -4.24 -19.22
C GLY A 109 3.66 -4.26 -18.40
N LEU A 110 3.57 -4.58 -17.11
CA LEU A 110 4.73 -4.66 -16.21
C LEU A 110 5.41 -6.01 -16.37
N HIS A 111 6.73 -5.98 -16.56
CA HIS A 111 7.59 -7.17 -16.54
C HIS A 111 8.21 -7.28 -15.14
N ILE A 112 7.62 -8.11 -14.30
CA ILE A 112 8.06 -8.30 -12.90
C ILE A 112 8.80 -9.63 -12.81
N ASP A 113 9.92 -9.66 -12.05
CA ASP A 113 10.66 -10.89 -11.79
C ASP A 113 9.76 -11.89 -11.03
N PRO A 114 9.54 -13.10 -11.56
CA PRO A 114 8.70 -14.10 -10.92
C PRO A 114 9.16 -14.49 -9.51
N ASN A 115 10.44 -14.29 -9.18
CA ASN A 115 10.98 -14.62 -7.86
C ASN A 115 10.55 -13.67 -6.74
N ILE A 116 9.94 -12.53 -7.07
CA ILE A 116 9.41 -11.57 -6.07
C ILE A 116 8.21 -12.17 -5.31
N ALA A 117 7.47 -13.11 -5.90
CA ALA A 117 6.20 -13.63 -5.34
C ALA A 117 6.32 -14.82 -4.39
N GLU A 118 7.44 -15.57 -4.36
CA GLU A 118 7.44 -16.93 -3.81
C GLU A 118 8.04 -17.10 -2.40
N ARG A 119 8.49 -16.07 -1.70
CA ARG A 119 9.08 -16.25 -0.38
C ARG A 119 8.02 -16.29 0.74
N LYS A 120 7.29 -17.39 0.86
CA LYS A 120 6.61 -17.72 2.12
C LYS A 120 7.67 -18.07 3.17
N THR A 121 7.89 -17.17 4.09
CA THR A 121 8.78 -17.38 5.23
C THR A 121 8.23 -18.51 6.09
N ARG A 122 9.01 -19.57 6.32
CA ARG A 122 8.63 -20.62 7.27
C ARG A 122 8.83 -20.09 8.69
N PRO A 123 7.89 -20.34 9.61
CA PRO A 123 8.05 -19.89 10.98
C PRO A 123 9.32 -20.46 11.60
N SER A 124 10.18 -19.58 12.07
CA SER A 124 11.36 -19.94 12.85
C SER A 124 10.95 -19.96 14.32
N PHE A 125 10.90 -21.13 14.92
CA PHE A 125 10.53 -21.26 16.34
C PHE A 125 11.72 -20.85 17.22
N CYS A 126 11.57 -19.76 17.96
CA CYS A 126 12.48 -19.42 19.05
C CYS A 126 12.32 -20.42 20.19
N ARG A 127 13.43 -21.06 20.62
CA ARG A 127 13.44 -21.85 21.84
C ARG A 127 13.64 -20.90 23.04
N GLY A 128 12.57 -20.66 23.80
CA GLY A 128 12.60 -19.83 25.02
C GLY A 128 11.58 -18.67 25.00
N PRO A 129 11.41 -17.98 26.14
CA PRO A 129 10.52 -16.82 26.23
C PRO A 129 11.08 -15.67 25.36
N VAL A 130 10.31 -15.27 24.36
CA VAL A 130 10.67 -14.15 23.48
C VAL A 130 9.99 -12.89 24.00
N PRO A 131 10.73 -11.80 24.28
CA PRO A 131 10.12 -10.57 24.72
C PRO A 131 9.32 -9.94 23.58
N TRP A 132 8.03 -9.69 23.83
CA TRP A 132 7.16 -8.96 22.92
C TRP A 132 7.22 -7.47 23.23
N LYS A 133 7.44 -6.65 22.23
CA LYS A 133 7.16 -5.22 22.28
C LYS A 133 5.73 -5.02 21.84
N THR A 134 4.98 -4.22 22.59
CA THR A 134 3.58 -3.93 22.28
C THR A 134 3.39 -2.44 22.08
N TYR A 135 2.77 -2.07 20.98
CA TYR A 135 2.26 -0.75 20.68
C TYR A 135 0.74 -0.80 20.61
N GLU A 136 0.06 0.11 21.27
CA GLU A 136 -1.40 0.22 21.23
C GLU A 136 -1.82 1.67 20.98
N HIS A 137 -2.79 1.85 20.09
CA HIS A 137 -3.36 3.15 19.79
C HIS A 137 -4.88 3.04 19.65
N VAL A 138 -5.58 4.05 20.20
CA VAL A 138 -7.04 4.18 20.07
C VAL A 138 -7.33 5.61 19.67
N ALA A 139 -8.01 5.77 18.55
CA ALA A 139 -8.40 7.08 18.08
C ALA A 139 -9.79 7.07 17.44
N THR A 140 -10.38 8.23 17.30
CA THR A 140 -11.59 8.40 16.51
C THR A 140 -11.31 8.18 15.05
N SER A 141 -12.26 7.58 14.35
CA SER A 141 -12.19 7.24 12.94
C SER A 141 -12.03 8.50 12.08
N ASN A 142 -10.82 8.70 11.53
CA ASN A 142 -10.45 9.80 10.65
C ASN A 142 -9.56 9.24 9.53
N PRO A 143 -9.73 9.64 8.25
CA PRO A 143 -8.91 9.15 7.15
C PRO A 143 -7.41 9.48 7.34
N GLU A 144 -7.05 10.66 7.83
CA GLU A 144 -5.65 11.05 8.10
C GLU A 144 -4.94 10.10 9.08
N LEU A 145 -5.71 9.42 9.93
CA LEU A 145 -5.19 8.45 10.88
C LEU A 145 -4.67 7.18 10.21
N ILE A 146 -5.21 6.82 9.04
CA ILE A 146 -4.84 5.58 8.32
C ILE A 146 -3.35 5.60 7.97
N SER A 147 -2.88 6.67 7.32
CA SER A 147 -1.48 6.82 6.94
C SER A 147 -0.56 6.84 8.16
N VAL A 148 -0.93 7.60 9.20
CA VAL A 148 -0.13 7.71 10.43
C VAL A 148 -0.01 6.37 11.16
N LEU A 149 -1.10 5.61 11.27
CA LEU A 149 -1.08 4.31 11.95
C LEU A 149 -0.32 3.26 11.14
N ARG A 150 -0.47 3.28 9.81
CA ARG A 150 0.28 2.40 8.90
C ARG A 150 1.78 2.62 9.07
N GLU A 151 2.24 3.87 9.02
CA GLU A 151 3.67 4.20 9.21
C GLU A 151 4.19 3.73 10.56
N ARG A 152 3.49 4.00 11.66
CA ARG A 152 3.92 3.57 13.00
C ARG A 152 4.03 2.06 13.16
N ILE A 153 3.14 1.29 12.51
CA ILE A 153 3.23 -0.18 12.52
C ILE A 153 4.45 -0.63 11.70
N CYS A 154 4.72 0.05 10.57
CA CYS A 154 5.90 -0.23 9.75
C CYS A 154 7.20 0.12 10.47
N ASP A 155 7.25 1.22 11.21
CA ASP A 155 8.39 1.58 12.05
C ASP A 155 8.65 0.51 13.12
N ALA A 156 7.59 0.06 13.81
CA ALA A 156 7.69 -1.03 14.79
C ALA A 156 8.19 -2.36 14.17
N ALA A 157 7.80 -2.64 12.93
CA ALA A 157 8.32 -3.78 12.16
C ALA A 157 9.80 -3.56 11.79
N GLY A 158 10.17 -2.35 11.36
CA GLY A 158 11.55 -1.96 11.04
C GLY A 158 12.52 -2.12 12.23
N GLU A 159 12.07 -1.84 13.45
CA GLU A 159 12.88 -2.02 14.67
C GLU A 159 13.34 -3.47 14.89
N VAL A 160 12.58 -4.46 14.45
CA VAL A 160 12.96 -5.88 14.54
C VAL A 160 13.78 -6.36 13.34
N GLY A 161 14.06 -5.45 12.38
CA GLY A 161 15.02 -5.70 11.30
C GLY A 161 14.46 -6.51 10.15
N VAL A 162 13.18 -6.34 9.81
CA VAL A 162 12.56 -6.90 8.61
C VAL A 162 13.16 -6.30 7.34
N ASP A 163 13.16 -7.07 6.25
CA ASP A 163 13.55 -6.58 4.94
C ASP A 163 12.42 -5.75 4.29
N GLU A 164 12.75 -5.03 3.22
CA GLU A 164 11.81 -4.15 2.52
C GLU A 164 10.62 -4.90 1.93
N GLU A 165 10.81 -6.14 1.53
CA GLU A 165 9.75 -6.97 0.95
C GLU A 165 8.69 -7.32 2.00
N ILE A 166 9.14 -7.76 3.19
CA ILE A 166 8.24 -8.04 4.32
C ILE A 166 7.56 -6.75 4.80
N LEU A 167 8.29 -5.64 4.82
CA LEU A 167 7.74 -4.35 5.18
C LEU A 167 6.65 -3.91 4.21
N CYS A 168 6.83 -4.16 2.91
CA CYS A 168 5.83 -3.92 1.89
C CYS A 168 4.56 -4.74 2.14
N ASP A 169 4.69 -6.05 2.40
CA ASP A 169 3.56 -6.91 2.74
C ASP A 169 2.76 -6.39 3.94
N ILE A 170 3.48 -5.96 4.98
CA ILE A 170 2.86 -5.38 6.18
C ILE A 170 2.13 -4.07 5.83
N LYS A 171 2.74 -3.19 5.04
CA LYS A 171 2.12 -1.92 4.60
C LYS A 171 0.80 -2.16 3.87
N ILE A 172 0.78 -3.11 2.94
CA ILE A 172 -0.41 -3.47 2.16
C ILE A 172 -1.51 -3.95 3.09
N ALA A 173 -1.23 -4.99 3.89
CA ALA A 173 -2.25 -5.62 4.72
C ALA A 173 -2.81 -4.66 5.78
N VAL A 174 -1.95 -3.87 6.42
CA VAL A 174 -2.35 -2.89 7.43
C VAL A 174 -3.16 -1.75 6.80
N GLY A 175 -2.74 -1.27 5.63
CA GLY A 175 -3.48 -0.26 4.87
C GLY A 175 -4.90 -0.69 4.54
N GLU A 176 -5.08 -1.92 4.01
CA GLU A 176 -6.38 -2.50 3.70
C GLU A 176 -7.25 -2.67 4.96
N ALA A 177 -6.67 -3.18 6.03
CA ALA A 177 -7.41 -3.40 7.28
C ALA A 177 -7.86 -2.08 7.94
N LEU A 178 -7.02 -1.05 7.94
CA LEU A 178 -7.36 0.29 8.44
C LEU A 178 -8.42 0.97 7.57
N THR A 179 -8.28 0.87 6.24
CA THR A 179 -9.27 1.39 5.29
C THR A 179 -10.63 0.71 5.47
N ASN A 180 -10.65 -0.60 5.69
CA ASN A 180 -11.87 -1.34 5.97
C ASN A 180 -12.50 -0.91 7.30
N ALA A 181 -11.71 -0.77 8.37
CA ALA A 181 -12.18 -0.27 9.66
C ALA A 181 -12.77 1.14 9.55
N TYR A 182 -12.17 2.01 8.74
CA TYR A 182 -12.68 3.36 8.48
C TYR A 182 -13.95 3.33 7.63
N ARG A 183 -13.97 2.61 6.52
CA ARG A 183 -15.08 2.65 5.54
C ARG A 183 -16.31 1.90 6.01
N HIS A 184 -16.12 0.73 6.59
CA HIS A 184 -17.16 -0.24 6.92
C HIS A 184 -17.35 -0.38 8.43
N GLY A 185 -16.27 -0.28 9.20
CA GLY A 185 -16.26 -0.41 10.64
C GLY A 185 -16.58 0.87 11.40
N SER A 186 -16.80 1.99 10.72
CA SER A 186 -17.05 3.29 11.35
C SER A 186 -18.30 3.97 10.77
N PRO A 187 -19.51 3.48 11.08
CA PRO A 187 -20.75 4.06 10.56
C PRO A 187 -20.96 5.52 10.98
N LYS A 188 -20.39 5.93 12.13
CA LYS A 188 -20.38 7.33 12.60
C LYS A 188 -18.94 7.84 12.56
N LYS A 189 -18.50 8.27 11.38
CA LYS A 189 -17.15 8.83 11.17
C LYS A 189 -16.90 10.01 12.10
N GLY A 190 -15.68 10.10 12.65
CA GLY A 190 -15.33 11.10 13.65
C GLY A 190 -15.86 10.85 15.07
N VAL A 191 -16.67 9.79 15.29
CA VAL A 191 -17.21 9.39 16.60
C VAL A 191 -16.76 7.98 16.95
N ASN A 192 -16.97 7.01 16.04
CA ASN A 192 -16.53 5.64 16.25
C ASN A 192 -15.02 5.57 16.43
N LYS A 193 -14.57 4.59 17.20
CA LYS A 193 -13.15 4.38 17.49
C LYS A 193 -12.59 3.24 16.67
N ILE A 194 -11.34 3.42 16.25
CA ILE A 194 -10.49 2.35 15.73
C ILE A 194 -9.41 2.13 16.77
N ARG A 195 -9.25 0.87 17.19
CA ARG A 195 -8.17 0.42 18.08
C ARG A 195 -7.18 -0.41 17.28
N VAL A 196 -5.92 -0.07 17.39
CA VAL A 196 -4.81 -0.80 16.78
C VAL A 196 -3.90 -1.30 17.88
N ARG A 197 -3.56 -2.58 17.81
CA ARG A 197 -2.52 -3.19 18.65
C ARG A 197 -1.52 -3.87 17.73
N CYS A 198 -0.25 -3.48 17.87
CA CYS A 198 0.86 -4.11 17.16
C CYS A 198 1.79 -4.73 18.19
N MET A 199 2.09 -6.01 18.01
CA MET A 199 3.00 -6.77 18.86
C MET A 199 4.12 -7.32 17.99
N THR A 200 5.37 -7.05 18.36
CA THR A 200 6.53 -7.50 17.61
C THR A 200 7.48 -8.31 18.48
N CYS A 201 8.06 -9.32 17.89
CA CYS A 201 9.17 -10.07 18.42
C CYS A 201 10.12 -10.44 17.26
N PRO A 202 11.35 -10.96 17.51
CA PRO A 202 12.30 -11.27 16.44
C PRO A 202 11.81 -12.25 15.36
N THR A 203 10.73 -13.00 15.59
CA THR A 203 10.23 -14.05 14.68
C THR A 203 8.80 -13.83 14.21
N ALA A 204 8.13 -12.81 14.73
CA ALA A 204 6.73 -12.54 14.35
C ALA A 204 6.35 -11.08 14.59
N LEU A 205 5.45 -10.61 13.74
CA LEU A 205 4.66 -9.41 13.95
C LEU A 205 3.20 -9.81 13.99
N VAL A 206 2.45 -9.31 14.98
CA VAL A 206 0.99 -9.49 15.10
C VAL A 206 0.35 -8.12 15.11
N VAL A 207 -0.61 -7.89 14.22
CA VAL A 207 -1.41 -6.67 14.19
C VAL A 207 -2.86 -7.03 14.43
N GLU A 208 -3.49 -6.35 15.37
CA GLU A 208 -4.92 -6.41 15.63
C GLU A 208 -5.54 -5.04 15.38
N ILE A 209 -6.59 -4.99 14.57
CA ILE A 209 -7.36 -3.77 14.31
C ILE A 209 -8.80 -4.07 14.67
N GLU A 210 -9.35 -3.24 15.57
CA GLU A 210 -10.73 -3.33 16.04
C GLU A 210 -11.50 -2.10 15.61
N ASP A 211 -12.72 -2.30 15.17
CA ASP A 211 -13.69 -1.27 14.81
C ASP A 211 -15.00 -1.44 15.60
N GLU A 212 -15.93 -0.51 15.43
CA GLU A 212 -17.26 -0.50 16.09
C GLU A 212 -18.40 -0.68 15.06
N GLY A 213 -18.11 -1.28 13.90
CA GLY A 213 -19.06 -1.48 12.81
C GLY A 213 -20.04 -2.61 13.01
N LEU A 214 -20.83 -2.86 11.98
CA LEU A 214 -21.72 -4.01 11.94
C LEU A 214 -20.93 -5.31 11.77
N PRO A 215 -21.45 -6.46 12.23
CA PRO A 215 -20.83 -7.75 12.00
C PRO A 215 -20.56 -7.98 10.51
N PHE A 216 -19.38 -8.52 10.21
CA PHE A 216 -18.91 -8.78 8.87
C PHE A 216 -18.61 -10.27 8.68
N ASP A 217 -19.08 -10.82 7.55
CA ASP A 217 -18.74 -12.19 7.14
C ASP A 217 -17.67 -12.14 6.03
N PRO A 218 -16.43 -12.47 6.32
CA PRO A 218 -15.36 -12.49 5.33
C PRO A 218 -15.52 -13.57 4.26
N ASN A 219 -16.38 -14.57 4.48
CA ASN A 219 -16.63 -15.66 3.54
C ASN A 219 -17.78 -15.34 2.56
N ALA A 220 -18.62 -14.36 2.90
CA ALA A 220 -19.65 -13.87 1.99
C ALA A 220 -19.07 -13.06 0.82
N THR A 221 -17.81 -12.66 0.91
CA THR A 221 -17.12 -11.91 -0.14
C THR A 221 -16.49 -12.89 -1.13
N LEU A 222 -16.97 -12.90 -2.36
CA LEU A 222 -16.39 -13.70 -3.44
C LEU A 222 -14.95 -13.27 -3.70
N GLU A 223 -14.07 -14.23 -3.99
CA GLU A 223 -12.71 -13.90 -4.44
C GLU A 223 -12.76 -12.98 -5.66
N PRO A 224 -11.92 -11.96 -5.71
CA PRO A 224 -11.89 -11.04 -6.82
C PRO A 224 -11.45 -11.79 -8.09
N ASP A 225 -12.22 -11.63 -9.16
CA ASP A 225 -11.78 -12.02 -10.49
C ASP A 225 -10.99 -10.84 -11.09
N PRO A 226 -9.68 -10.96 -11.33
CA PRO A 226 -8.86 -9.86 -11.87
C PRO A 226 -9.38 -9.30 -13.20
N LYS A 227 -10.15 -10.11 -13.95
CA LYS A 227 -10.75 -9.73 -15.23
C LYS A 227 -12.09 -9.03 -15.08
N LYS A 228 -12.71 -9.11 -13.92
CA LYS A 228 -13.99 -8.47 -13.62
C LYS A 228 -13.76 -7.45 -12.52
N MET A 229 -13.68 -6.18 -12.89
CA MET A 229 -13.65 -5.06 -11.94
C MET A 229 -14.84 -5.16 -10.98
N ARG A 230 -14.65 -5.84 -9.84
CA ARG A 230 -15.61 -5.83 -8.74
C ARG A 230 -15.12 -4.87 -7.68
N ASP A 231 -15.99 -3.97 -7.27
CA ASP A 231 -15.69 -2.95 -6.25
C ASP A 231 -15.43 -3.52 -4.85
N HIS A 232 -15.58 -4.84 -4.67
CA HIS A 232 -15.52 -5.49 -3.35
C HIS A 232 -14.68 -6.77 -3.38
N GLY A 233 -13.90 -7.00 -2.34
CA GLY A 233 -13.14 -8.23 -2.11
C GLY A 233 -11.63 -8.13 -2.34
N MET A 234 -11.15 -7.15 -3.08
CA MET A 234 -9.71 -7.00 -3.36
C MET A 234 -8.89 -6.79 -2.08
N GLY A 235 -9.38 -5.95 -1.15
CA GLY A 235 -8.69 -5.68 0.10
C GLY A 235 -8.51 -6.93 0.98
N LEU A 236 -9.55 -7.78 1.10
CA LEU A 236 -9.45 -9.04 1.82
C LEU A 236 -8.47 -10.00 1.16
N TYR A 237 -8.51 -10.06 -0.16
CA TYR A 237 -7.59 -10.88 -0.94
C TYR A 237 -6.14 -10.43 -0.73
N LEU A 238 -5.85 -9.14 -0.85
CA LEU A 238 -4.52 -8.57 -0.63
C LEU A 238 -4.01 -8.84 0.79
N MET A 239 -4.84 -8.67 1.82
CA MET A 239 -4.46 -9.01 3.20
C MET A 239 -4.05 -10.48 3.32
N ARG A 240 -4.81 -11.41 2.71
CA ARG A 240 -4.52 -12.85 2.74
C ARG A 240 -3.28 -13.24 1.94
N GLN A 241 -2.95 -12.48 0.88
CA GLN A 241 -1.70 -12.69 0.12
C GLN A 241 -0.48 -12.15 0.87
N ALA A 242 -0.62 -11.00 1.52
CA ALA A 242 0.47 -10.30 2.18
C ALA A 242 0.85 -10.90 3.55
N MET A 243 -0.13 -11.44 4.29
CA MET A 243 0.08 -11.96 5.65
C MET A 243 0.03 -13.49 5.68
N ASP A 244 0.75 -14.10 6.63
CA ASP A 244 0.76 -15.55 6.79
C ASP A 244 -0.52 -16.08 7.44
N VAL A 245 -1.15 -15.26 8.30
CA VAL A 245 -2.43 -15.57 8.96
C VAL A 245 -3.29 -14.32 8.98
N VAL A 246 -4.57 -14.46 8.60
CA VAL A 246 -5.59 -13.40 8.71
C VAL A 246 -6.85 -14.00 9.30
N GLU A 247 -7.23 -13.52 10.47
CA GLU A 247 -8.41 -13.98 11.23
C GLU A 247 -9.38 -12.82 11.41
N PHE A 248 -10.68 -13.10 11.20
CA PHE A 248 -11.75 -12.13 11.43
C PHE A 248 -12.62 -12.61 12.57
N HIS A 249 -12.89 -11.72 13.52
CA HIS A 249 -13.72 -12.01 14.68
C HIS A 249 -14.80 -10.93 14.82
N ASN A 250 -16.05 -11.33 14.75
CA ASN A 250 -17.15 -10.46 15.12
C ASN A 250 -17.16 -10.26 16.63
N ARG A 251 -17.34 -9.02 17.07
CA ARG A 251 -17.45 -8.60 18.46
C ARG A 251 -18.76 -7.85 18.67
N CYS A 252 -19.09 -7.57 19.88
CA CYS A 252 -20.26 -6.75 20.21
C CYS A 252 -19.83 -5.63 21.16
N PRO A 253 -19.73 -4.37 20.68
CA PRO A 253 -19.87 -3.94 19.28
C PRO A 253 -18.63 -4.21 18.44
N GLY A 254 -18.81 -4.30 17.11
CA GLY A 254 -17.73 -4.19 16.14
C GLY A 254 -17.12 -5.49 15.65
N ASN A 255 -15.97 -5.34 15.01
CA ASN A 255 -15.19 -6.42 14.44
C ASN A 255 -13.73 -6.30 14.88
N ARG A 256 -12.99 -7.41 14.79
CA ARG A 256 -11.54 -7.44 14.92
C ARG A 256 -10.98 -8.21 13.75
N VAL A 257 -9.99 -7.65 13.08
CA VAL A 257 -9.08 -8.37 12.21
C VAL A 257 -7.76 -8.57 12.95
N ARG A 258 -7.26 -9.82 12.96
CA ARG A 258 -5.96 -10.18 13.50
C ARG A 258 -5.11 -10.74 12.38
N MET A 259 -3.93 -10.18 12.20
CA MET A 259 -3.00 -10.53 11.14
C MET A 259 -1.65 -10.92 11.75
N ILE A 260 -1.02 -11.96 11.21
CA ILE A 260 0.30 -12.42 11.66
C ILE A 260 1.21 -12.49 10.44
N LYS A 261 2.39 -11.89 10.57
CA LYS A 261 3.50 -12.05 9.64
C LYS A 261 4.65 -12.74 10.37
N TRP A 262 5.08 -13.88 9.85
CA TRP A 262 6.27 -14.53 10.35
C TRP A 262 7.51 -13.80 9.83
N LEU A 263 8.45 -13.52 10.74
CA LEU A 263 9.67 -12.83 10.40
C LEU A 263 10.81 -13.84 10.31
N PRO A 264 11.70 -13.74 9.31
CA PRO A 264 12.89 -14.57 9.27
C PRO A 264 13.72 -14.25 10.52
N SER A 265 14.14 -15.30 11.25
CA SER A 265 15.03 -15.11 12.40
C SER A 265 16.23 -14.29 11.96
N ALA A 266 16.37 -13.10 12.50
CA ALA A 266 17.53 -12.26 12.19
C ALA A 266 18.80 -13.05 12.52
N ALA A 267 19.54 -13.48 11.51
CA ALA A 267 20.93 -13.88 11.73
C ALA A 267 21.62 -12.70 12.41
N PRO A 268 22.47 -12.93 13.43
CA PRO A 268 23.12 -11.84 14.13
C PRO A 268 23.81 -10.93 13.10
N ARG A 269 23.38 -9.66 13.02
CA ARG A 269 24.03 -8.68 12.14
C ARG A 269 25.51 -8.69 12.43
N PRO A 270 26.40 -8.94 11.45
CA PRO A 270 27.81 -8.74 11.67
C PRO A 270 28.00 -7.29 12.16
N ALA A 271 28.64 -7.13 13.30
CA ALA A 271 28.87 -5.83 13.93
C ALA A 271 29.30 -4.83 12.86
N SER A 272 28.58 -3.72 12.76
CA SER A 272 28.82 -2.67 11.76
C SER A 272 30.31 -2.30 11.79
N ARG A 273 31.03 -2.67 10.72
CA ARG A 273 32.35 -2.12 10.48
C ARG A 273 32.19 -0.61 10.34
N THR A 274 32.56 0.10 11.39
CA THR A 274 32.75 1.55 11.36
C THR A 274 33.49 1.90 10.06
N ARG A 275 32.82 2.57 9.14
CA ARG A 275 33.47 3.15 7.98
C ARG A 275 34.51 4.13 8.49
N LYS A 276 35.78 3.72 8.48
CA LYS A 276 36.90 4.65 8.60
C LYS A 276 36.78 5.63 7.43
N THR A 277 36.48 6.88 7.74
CA THR A 277 36.56 8.01 6.82
C THR A 277 37.93 8.02 6.16
N ALA A 278 37.97 7.69 4.88
CA ALA A 278 39.16 7.88 4.06
C ALA A 278 39.43 9.39 3.96
N ARG A 279 40.47 9.87 4.62
CA ARG A 279 41.00 11.19 4.43
C ARG A 279 41.52 11.30 2.97
N MET A 280 40.88 12.14 2.21
CA MET A 280 41.30 12.55 0.89
C MET A 280 42.60 13.38 1.05
N ARG A 281 43.74 12.83 0.61
CA ARG A 281 44.97 13.60 0.45
C ARG A 281 44.88 14.44 -0.82
N VAL A 282 44.90 15.75 -0.65
CA VAL A 282 45.10 16.71 -1.73
C VAL A 282 46.62 16.74 -2.02
N TYR A 283 47.04 16.44 -3.24
CA TYR A 283 48.35 16.75 -3.75
C TYR A 283 48.29 18.09 -4.50
N ASN A 284 49.22 18.97 -4.11
CA ASN A 284 49.51 20.22 -4.83
C ASN A 284 50.02 19.94 -6.23
#